data_a5bb32594604afed440863b9fd44ef7c
#
_entry.id   a5bb32594604afed440863b9fd44ef7c
#
_cell.length_a   1.000
_cell.length_b   1.000
_cell.length_c   1.000
_cell.angle_alpha   90.00
_cell.angle_beta   90.00
_cell.angle_gamma   90.00
#
_symmetry.space_group_name_H-M   'P 1'
#
loop_
_entity.id
_entity.type
_entity.pdbx_description
1 polymer ?
#
loop_
_entity_poly.entity_id
_entity_poly.type
_entity_poly.pdbx_seq_one_letter_code
_entity_poly.pdbx_strand_id
1 'polypeptide(L)'
;MCFFFEKLSQNPPTPEKPWNIVLYTDEVTPGNPLATLNKRRFQAVYWSFLEFGINALSHEEAWFCVCTEFSTLVNKMAAGMSQVVAAILKLFFPVDGTNLATSGMRLPFDGPGHIRLFARHGATLQDGGAHKSVFSSRGDGASKFCILCKNLFERESEIVDEDGTNLLCCDILEYKGLVPATSRDLRKSARYLEKKFIEMGPGGPFTELQQALGMTHHPHALLLDRALDDYFDPVPGYLHDWMHALFVDGVFNLTLYLLLETFITTGETEVYEVFSNYIATWRWPHRINMNGDNLTGIFSRDRRDKHRAAKHIKMQASDGLSLTGVSALFVVKVLMELEDKSRHKQCIAFLALVDVIDIIVVSSRVSMPPEKLLTAVEKFLHLFKEAWGIETMVPKFHWMLHFWKGLARFKQLLNCFCLERKHRVPKRYATTIENISK
;
A
#
# COMPACT_ATOMS: atom_id res chain seq x y z
N MET A 1 -0.21 20.99 20.19
CA MET A 1 -1.37 21.89 20.16
C MET A 1 -1.15 23.07 19.23
N CYS A 2 -0.02 23.80 19.30
CA CYS A 2 0.26 24.95 18.41
C CYS A 2 0.17 24.62 16.90
N PHE A 3 0.74 23.52 16.44
CA PHE A 3 0.74 23.14 15.01
C PHE A 3 -0.65 22.98 14.40
N PHE A 4 -1.57 22.31 15.12
CA PHE A 4 -2.94 22.12 14.64
C PHE A 4 -3.67 23.47 14.45
N PHE A 5 -3.57 24.36 15.45
CA PHE A 5 -4.17 25.69 15.38
C PHE A 5 -3.51 26.59 14.33
N GLU A 6 -2.20 26.47 14.15
CA GLU A 6 -1.49 27.14 13.06
C GLU A 6 -2.05 26.73 11.69
N LYS A 7 -2.26 25.44 11.47
CA LYS A 7 -2.86 24.92 10.23
C LYS A 7 -4.30 25.38 10.04
N LEU A 8 -5.10 25.42 11.12
CA LEU A 8 -6.45 25.95 11.08
C LEU A 8 -6.50 27.43 10.70
N SER A 9 -5.55 28.25 11.20
CA SER A 9 -5.49 29.67 10.85
C SER A 9 -5.04 29.89 9.40
N GLN A 10 -4.10 29.08 8.92
CA GLN A 10 -3.59 29.15 7.54
C GLN A 10 -4.60 28.65 6.50
N ASN A 11 -5.40 27.65 6.83
CA ASN A 11 -6.36 27.02 5.94
C ASN A 11 -7.64 26.64 6.70
N PRO A 12 -8.48 27.62 7.08
CA PRO A 12 -9.69 27.35 7.84
C PRO A 12 -10.67 26.48 7.04
N PRO A 13 -11.13 25.35 7.59
CA PRO A 13 -12.08 24.49 6.92
C PRO A 13 -13.48 25.12 6.92
N THR A 14 -14.18 24.99 5.79
CA THR A 14 -15.58 25.39 5.64
C THR A 14 -16.41 24.19 5.15
N PRO A 15 -17.75 24.25 5.17
CA PRO A 15 -18.58 23.19 4.57
C PRO A 15 -18.24 22.95 3.09
N GLU A 16 -17.91 24.00 2.34
CA GLU A 16 -17.57 23.93 0.91
C GLU A 16 -16.13 23.47 0.68
N LYS A 17 -15.24 23.73 1.64
CA LYS A 17 -13.83 23.35 1.61
C LYS A 17 -13.43 22.65 2.92
N PRO A 18 -13.99 21.45 3.20
CA PRO A 18 -13.67 20.71 4.40
C PRO A 18 -12.24 20.11 4.33
N TRP A 19 -11.64 19.86 5.47
CA TRP A 19 -10.40 19.10 5.56
C TRP A 19 -10.61 17.62 5.21
N ASN A 20 -9.57 16.97 4.72
CA ASN A 20 -9.63 15.58 4.32
C ASN A 20 -9.05 14.68 5.41
N ILE A 21 -9.90 13.83 6.00
CA ILE A 21 -9.49 12.79 6.93
C ILE A 21 -8.77 11.70 6.13
N VAL A 22 -7.60 11.30 6.60
CA VAL A 22 -6.92 10.09 6.16
C VAL A 22 -6.97 9.06 7.27
N LEU A 23 -7.42 7.84 6.93
CA LEU A 23 -7.46 6.68 7.81
C LEU A 23 -6.33 5.71 7.47
N TYR A 24 -5.79 5.07 8.50
CA TYR A 24 -4.87 3.96 8.39
C TYR A 24 -5.29 2.86 9.37
N THR A 25 -5.26 1.61 8.91
CA THR A 25 -5.50 0.45 9.76
C THR A 25 -4.42 -0.59 9.54
N ASP A 26 -4.04 -1.29 10.61
CA ASP A 26 -3.10 -2.39 10.52
C ASP A 26 -3.23 -3.35 11.71
N GLU A 27 -2.78 -4.60 11.50
CA GLU A 27 -2.66 -5.58 12.58
C GLU A 27 -1.28 -5.49 13.25
N VAL A 28 -1.27 -5.14 14.50
CA VAL A 28 -0.06 -5.04 15.32
C VAL A 28 0.18 -6.35 16.06
N THR A 29 1.35 -6.95 15.84
CA THR A 29 1.78 -8.16 16.52
C THR A 29 2.79 -7.81 17.62
N PRO A 30 2.41 -7.78 18.90
CA PRO A 30 3.36 -7.61 19.99
C PRO A 30 4.10 -8.91 20.29
N GLY A 31 5.37 -8.81 20.68
CA GLY A 31 6.20 -9.96 21.03
C GLY A 31 6.78 -10.70 19.81
N ASN A 32 7.05 -11.99 19.98
CA ASN A 32 7.63 -12.81 18.90
C ASN A 32 6.57 -13.08 17.80
N PRO A 33 6.74 -12.56 16.58
CA PRO A 33 5.79 -12.78 15.49
C PRO A 33 5.71 -14.25 15.03
N LEU A 34 6.71 -15.08 15.40
CA LEU A 34 6.76 -16.50 15.06
C LEU A 34 6.04 -17.39 16.08
N ALA A 35 5.51 -16.82 17.17
CA ALA A 35 4.73 -17.60 18.11
C ALA A 35 3.40 -18.03 17.51
N THR A 36 3.19 -19.35 17.39
CA THR A 36 2.06 -20.01 16.70
C THR A 36 0.69 -19.63 17.27
N LEU A 37 0.61 -19.10 18.48
CA LEU A 37 -0.61 -18.67 19.14
C LEU A 37 -0.44 -17.25 19.70
N ASN A 38 -0.26 -16.29 18.79
CA ASN A 38 -0.15 -14.90 19.23
C ASN A 38 -1.55 -14.31 19.49
N LYS A 39 -2.16 -14.68 20.63
CA LYS A 39 -3.46 -14.16 21.08
C LYS A 39 -3.43 -12.66 21.42
N ARG A 40 -2.25 -12.02 21.40
CA ARG A 40 -2.04 -10.61 21.72
C ARG A 40 -2.11 -9.69 20.51
N ARG A 41 -2.36 -10.23 19.30
CA ARG A 41 -2.55 -9.39 18.12
C ARG A 41 -3.74 -8.48 18.32
N PHE A 42 -3.57 -7.26 17.89
CA PHE A 42 -4.64 -6.27 17.91
C PHE A 42 -4.65 -5.45 16.63
N GLN A 43 -5.83 -5.02 16.24
CA GLN A 43 -6.03 -4.06 15.17
C GLN A 43 -5.85 -2.66 15.74
N ALA A 44 -5.13 -1.81 15.02
CA ALA A 44 -4.98 -0.40 15.34
C ALA A 44 -5.54 0.46 14.21
N VAL A 45 -6.31 1.49 14.58
CA VAL A 45 -6.83 2.46 13.62
C VAL A 45 -6.28 3.83 13.98
N TYR A 46 -5.56 4.42 13.05
CA TYR A 46 -5.06 5.79 13.16
C TYR A 46 -5.73 6.68 12.13
N TRP A 47 -5.78 7.96 12.43
CA TRP A 47 -6.29 8.96 11.52
C TRP A 47 -5.49 10.26 11.61
N SER A 48 -5.57 11.07 10.57
CA SER A 48 -4.97 12.39 10.50
C SER A 48 -5.69 13.24 9.46
N PHE A 49 -5.18 14.45 9.20
CA PHE A 49 -5.65 15.33 8.15
C PHE A 49 -4.59 15.50 7.05
N LEU A 50 -5.00 15.40 5.78
CA LEU A 50 -4.10 15.63 4.65
C LEU A 50 -3.53 17.06 4.62
N GLU A 51 -4.28 18.03 5.15
CA GLU A 51 -3.91 19.44 5.25
C GLU A 51 -2.73 19.70 6.18
N PHE A 52 -2.34 18.72 7.00
CA PHE A 52 -1.10 18.80 7.78
C PHE A 52 0.14 18.80 6.87
N GLY A 53 0.02 18.20 5.68
CA GLY A 53 1.09 18.10 4.69
C GLY A 53 2.06 16.97 4.96
N ILE A 54 2.80 16.57 3.91
CA ILE A 54 3.65 15.37 3.94
C ILE A 54 4.72 15.41 5.03
N ASN A 55 5.30 16.60 5.31
CA ASN A 55 6.32 16.75 6.34
C ASN A 55 5.78 16.39 7.72
N ALA A 56 4.60 16.90 8.10
CA ALA A 56 3.98 16.56 9.37
C ALA A 56 3.52 15.11 9.39
N LEU A 57 2.89 14.62 8.31
CA LEU A 57 2.42 13.24 8.20
C LEU A 57 3.54 12.20 8.19
N SER A 58 4.81 12.62 8.02
CA SER A 58 5.98 11.76 8.19
C SER A 58 6.40 11.58 9.66
N HIS A 59 5.74 12.27 10.61
CA HIS A 59 5.95 12.17 12.04
C HIS A 59 4.79 11.46 12.74
N GLU A 60 5.13 10.62 13.71
CA GLU A 60 4.18 9.77 14.44
C GLU A 60 3.14 10.59 15.23
N GLU A 61 3.53 11.78 15.67
CA GLU A 61 2.71 12.71 16.48
C GLU A 61 1.55 13.33 15.68
N ALA A 62 1.66 13.37 14.35
CA ALA A 62 0.59 13.88 13.49
C ALA A 62 -0.56 12.88 13.28
N TRP A 63 -0.41 11.65 13.77
CA TRP A 63 -1.42 10.60 13.65
C TRP A 63 -2.07 10.31 14.98
N PHE A 64 -3.37 10.34 15.03
CA PHE A 64 -4.17 10.09 16.23
C PHE A 64 -4.66 8.64 16.22
N CYS A 65 -4.56 7.97 17.36
CA CYS A 65 -5.14 6.65 17.54
C CYS A 65 -6.63 6.81 17.90
N VAL A 66 -7.52 6.24 17.10
CA VAL A 66 -8.96 6.28 17.37
C VAL A 66 -9.45 4.98 17.98
N CYS A 67 -8.82 3.86 17.62
CA CYS A 67 -9.23 2.54 18.08
C CYS A 67 -8.04 1.59 18.15
N THR A 68 -8.01 0.77 19.18
CA THR A 68 -7.22 -0.46 19.26
C THR A 68 -8.14 -1.57 19.79
N GLU A 69 -8.22 -2.69 19.09
CA GLU A 69 -9.07 -3.80 19.46
C GLU A 69 -8.38 -5.13 19.19
N PHE A 70 -8.54 -6.12 20.06
CA PHE A 70 -7.96 -7.44 19.83
C PHE A 70 -8.43 -8.07 18.53
N SER A 71 -7.48 -8.58 17.73
CA SER A 71 -7.81 -9.26 16.48
C SER A 71 -8.78 -10.43 16.70
N THR A 72 -8.69 -11.11 17.85
CA THR A 72 -9.61 -12.20 18.21
C THR A 72 -11.06 -11.74 18.41
N LEU A 73 -11.29 -10.50 18.83
CA LEU A 73 -12.63 -9.91 18.93
C LEU A 73 -13.10 -9.40 17.57
N VAL A 74 -12.24 -8.69 16.85
CA VAL A 74 -12.55 -8.22 15.50
C VAL A 74 -12.92 -9.37 14.57
N ASN A 75 -12.19 -10.49 14.64
CA ASN A 75 -12.47 -11.69 13.82
C ASN A 75 -13.80 -12.42 14.20
N LYS A 76 -14.40 -12.08 15.33
CA LYS A 76 -15.76 -12.58 15.70
C LYS A 76 -16.87 -11.68 15.18
N MET A 77 -16.55 -10.47 14.72
CA MET A 77 -17.53 -9.58 14.10
C MET A 77 -17.91 -10.07 12.72
N ALA A 78 -19.15 -9.88 12.31
CA ALA A 78 -19.67 -10.37 11.04
C ALA A 78 -18.91 -9.86 9.80
N ALA A 79 -18.39 -8.62 9.86
CA ALA A 79 -17.60 -8.03 8.81
C ALA A 79 -16.19 -7.58 9.28
N GLY A 80 -15.72 -8.06 10.43
CA GLY A 80 -14.37 -7.78 10.92
C GLY A 80 -14.01 -6.30 10.89
N MET A 81 -12.83 -5.97 10.34
CA MET A 81 -12.34 -4.59 10.23
C MET A 81 -13.24 -3.67 9.39
N SER A 82 -13.97 -4.21 8.42
CA SER A 82 -14.93 -3.44 7.62
C SER A 82 -16.03 -2.83 8.52
N GLN A 83 -16.54 -3.62 9.49
CA GLN A 83 -17.52 -3.16 10.47
C GLN A 83 -16.94 -2.17 11.47
N VAL A 84 -15.69 -2.37 11.92
CA VAL A 84 -14.99 -1.44 12.81
C VAL A 84 -14.81 -0.07 12.14
N VAL A 85 -14.34 -0.04 10.91
CA VAL A 85 -14.14 1.21 10.15
C VAL A 85 -15.47 1.90 9.87
N ALA A 86 -16.55 1.15 9.57
CA ALA A 86 -17.88 1.71 9.42
C ALA A 86 -18.36 2.39 10.72
N ALA A 87 -18.12 1.78 11.88
CA ALA A 87 -18.45 2.36 13.17
C ALA A 87 -17.64 3.64 13.44
N ILE A 88 -16.35 3.65 13.14
CA ILE A 88 -15.49 4.84 13.30
C ILE A 88 -15.95 5.98 12.38
N LEU A 89 -16.27 5.69 11.12
CA LEU A 89 -16.79 6.72 10.20
C LEU A 89 -18.12 7.30 10.69
N LYS A 90 -18.98 6.50 11.31
CA LYS A 90 -20.23 7.00 11.94
C LYS A 90 -19.98 7.85 13.19
N LEU A 91 -18.82 7.74 13.86
CA LEU A 91 -18.42 8.69 14.90
C LEU A 91 -18.03 10.05 14.32
N PHE A 92 -17.43 10.09 13.15
CA PHE A 92 -17.09 11.34 12.45
C PHE A 92 -18.30 11.95 11.74
N PHE A 93 -19.18 11.10 11.21
CA PHE A 93 -20.33 11.50 10.38
C PHE A 93 -21.62 10.86 10.91
N PRO A 94 -22.02 11.15 12.15
CA PRO A 94 -23.26 10.60 12.69
C PRO A 94 -24.48 11.20 11.97
N VAL A 95 -25.56 10.42 11.91
CA VAL A 95 -26.84 10.89 11.38
C VAL A 95 -27.42 12.00 12.29
N ASP A 96 -27.30 11.77 13.62
CA ASP A 96 -27.76 12.71 14.63
C ASP A 96 -26.57 13.29 15.41
N GLY A 97 -26.63 14.59 15.70
CA GLY A 97 -25.59 15.27 16.49
C GLY A 97 -24.55 16.02 15.66
N THR A 98 -23.32 16.10 16.16
CA THR A 98 -22.24 16.86 15.54
C THR A 98 -21.56 16.06 14.43
N ASN A 99 -21.90 16.37 13.20
CA ASN A 99 -21.35 15.75 12.00
C ASN A 99 -20.27 16.64 11.39
N LEU A 100 -19.05 16.08 11.22
CA LEU A 100 -17.92 16.86 10.70
C LEU A 100 -18.13 17.40 9.28
N ALA A 101 -18.94 16.74 8.46
CA ALA A 101 -19.17 17.19 7.08
C ALA A 101 -20.21 18.29 6.98
N THR A 102 -21.23 18.32 7.85
CA THR A 102 -22.41 19.18 7.71
C THR A 102 -22.48 20.27 8.77
N SER A 103 -22.42 19.93 10.05
CA SER A 103 -22.52 20.88 11.17
C SER A 103 -21.16 21.39 11.65
N GLY A 104 -20.10 20.65 11.36
CA GLY A 104 -18.75 20.93 11.85
C GLY A 104 -18.62 20.76 13.36
N MET A 105 -17.44 20.34 13.83
CA MET A 105 -17.15 20.24 15.25
C MET A 105 -16.67 21.58 15.79
N ARG A 106 -17.32 22.05 16.85
CA ARG A 106 -16.88 23.25 17.56
C ARG A 106 -15.63 22.95 18.36
N LEU A 107 -14.55 23.66 18.08
CA LEU A 107 -13.31 23.57 18.83
C LEU A 107 -13.33 24.56 20.00
N PRO A 108 -12.92 24.16 21.21
CA PRO A 108 -12.72 25.07 22.31
C PRO A 108 -11.54 25.99 21.96
N PHE A 109 -11.79 27.30 21.98
CA PHE A 109 -10.77 28.31 21.73
C PHE A 109 -10.94 29.44 22.73
N ASP A 110 -9.84 29.86 23.38
CA ASP A 110 -9.81 30.93 24.36
C ASP A 110 -9.81 32.31 23.68
N GLY A 111 -10.82 32.59 22.85
CA GLY A 111 -10.92 33.84 22.09
C GLY A 111 -12.35 34.18 21.68
N PRO A 112 -12.61 35.40 21.19
CA PRO A 112 -13.97 35.88 20.85
C PRO A 112 -14.56 35.25 19.58
N GLY A 113 -14.14 34.09 19.17
CA GLY A 113 -14.67 33.37 18.02
C GLY A 113 -14.63 31.86 18.23
N HIS A 114 -15.70 31.19 17.78
CA HIS A 114 -15.71 29.72 17.75
C HIS A 114 -15.22 29.21 16.39
N ILE A 115 -14.08 28.54 16.37
CA ILE A 115 -13.62 27.83 15.18
C ILE A 115 -14.42 26.53 15.04
N ARG A 116 -15.00 26.29 13.88
CA ARG A 116 -15.60 25.00 13.53
C ARG A 116 -14.69 24.23 12.60
N LEU A 117 -14.46 22.97 12.93
CA LEU A 117 -13.72 22.06 12.10
C LEU A 117 -14.68 21.29 11.20
N PHE A 118 -14.64 21.55 9.90
CA PHE A 118 -15.33 20.77 8.89
C PHE A 118 -14.36 19.76 8.27
N ALA A 119 -14.81 18.52 8.13
CA ALA A 119 -14.00 17.49 7.52
C ALA A 119 -14.84 16.48 6.74
N ARG A 120 -14.21 15.82 5.77
CA ARG A 120 -14.78 14.71 5.00
C ARG A 120 -13.80 13.55 4.96
N HIS A 121 -14.24 12.36 4.60
CA HIS A 121 -13.34 11.27 4.26
C HIS A 121 -12.55 11.66 3.01
N GLY A 122 -11.23 11.69 3.13
CA GLY A 122 -10.29 12.01 2.05
C GLY A 122 -9.63 10.77 1.50
N ALA A 123 -9.04 9.96 2.38
CA ALA A 123 -8.27 8.80 1.98
C ALA A 123 -8.28 7.67 3.03
N THR A 124 -8.11 6.44 2.54
CA THR A 124 -7.77 5.26 3.33
C THR A 124 -6.44 4.73 2.80
N LEU A 125 -5.39 4.90 3.60
CA LEU A 125 -4.03 4.47 3.30
C LEU A 125 -3.77 3.16 4.03
N GLN A 126 -3.42 2.09 3.32
CA GLN A 126 -3.27 0.77 3.94
C GLN A 126 -2.38 -0.13 3.08
N ASP A 127 -1.87 -1.21 3.68
CA ASP A 127 -1.32 -2.31 2.93
C ASP A 127 -2.42 -3.12 2.20
N GLY A 128 -2.01 -4.07 1.35
CA GLY A 128 -2.96 -4.89 0.59
C GLY A 128 -3.85 -5.77 1.48
N GLY A 129 -3.34 -6.25 2.62
CA GLY A 129 -4.08 -7.08 3.57
C GLY A 129 -5.16 -6.29 4.31
N ALA A 130 -4.80 -5.12 4.82
CA ALA A 130 -5.73 -4.23 5.49
C ALA A 130 -6.82 -3.71 4.52
N HIS A 131 -6.45 -3.40 3.28
CA HIS A 131 -7.44 -3.06 2.24
C HIS A 131 -8.45 -4.18 1.99
N LYS A 132 -8.00 -5.44 1.90
CA LYS A 132 -8.91 -6.59 1.78
C LYS A 132 -9.91 -6.63 2.93
N SER A 133 -9.43 -6.45 4.15
CA SER A 133 -10.24 -6.52 5.36
C SER A 133 -11.26 -5.38 5.46
N VAL A 134 -10.85 -4.14 5.14
CA VAL A 134 -11.72 -2.95 5.25
C VAL A 134 -12.74 -2.88 4.14
N PHE A 135 -12.33 -3.11 2.89
CA PHE A 135 -13.23 -3.00 1.73
C PHE A 135 -13.94 -4.32 1.38
N SER A 136 -13.70 -5.38 2.14
CA SER A 136 -14.19 -6.74 1.83
C SER A 136 -13.81 -7.17 0.41
N SER A 137 -12.63 -6.77 -0.07
CA SER A 137 -12.12 -7.19 -1.38
C SER A 137 -11.40 -8.53 -1.27
N ARG A 138 -11.42 -9.32 -2.34
CA ARG A 138 -10.69 -10.59 -2.39
C ARG A 138 -9.21 -10.41 -2.72
N GLY A 139 -8.84 -9.26 -3.29
CA GLY A 139 -7.46 -8.95 -3.70
C GLY A 139 -6.90 -9.97 -4.68
N ASP A 140 -5.60 -10.26 -4.57
CA ASP A 140 -4.78 -10.99 -5.55
C ASP A 140 -5.30 -12.40 -5.91
N GLY A 141 -6.20 -12.96 -5.13
CA GLY A 141 -6.82 -14.27 -5.39
C GLY A 141 -8.10 -14.21 -6.21
N ALA A 142 -8.50 -13.06 -6.74
CA ALA A 142 -9.72 -12.90 -7.51
C ALA A 142 -9.44 -12.56 -8.98
N SER A 143 -10.35 -12.95 -9.87
CA SER A 143 -10.30 -12.53 -11.28
C SER A 143 -10.38 -11.00 -11.43
N LYS A 144 -11.08 -10.32 -10.53
CA LYS A 144 -11.08 -8.88 -10.37
C LYS A 144 -10.36 -8.49 -9.07
N PHE A 145 -9.03 -8.46 -9.09
CA PHE A 145 -8.24 -8.20 -7.88
C PHE A 145 -8.13 -6.72 -7.51
N CYS A 146 -8.36 -5.79 -8.44
CA CYS A 146 -8.28 -4.36 -8.22
C CYS A 146 -9.67 -3.73 -8.09
N ILE A 147 -9.92 -2.97 -7.01
CA ILE A 147 -11.18 -2.26 -6.82
C ILE A 147 -11.24 -0.92 -7.58
N LEU A 148 -10.10 -0.40 -8.06
CA LEU A 148 -10.01 0.88 -8.75
C LEU A 148 -10.34 0.79 -10.24
N CYS A 149 -10.42 -0.41 -10.81
CA CYS A 149 -10.79 -0.64 -12.20
C CYS A 149 -11.78 -1.80 -12.35
N LYS A 150 -12.44 -1.86 -13.51
CA LYS A 150 -13.45 -2.88 -13.86
C LYS A 150 -12.87 -4.06 -14.62
N ASN A 151 -11.60 -4.00 -15.00
CA ASN A 151 -10.92 -5.03 -15.76
C ASN A 151 -10.90 -6.34 -14.99
N LEU A 152 -11.11 -7.44 -15.70
CA LEU A 152 -10.93 -8.80 -15.21
C LEU A 152 -9.55 -9.28 -15.65
N PHE A 153 -8.89 -9.98 -14.75
CA PHE A 153 -7.58 -10.54 -14.97
C PHE A 153 -7.63 -11.99 -14.50
N GLU A 154 -7.68 -12.92 -15.41
CA GLU A 154 -7.68 -14.34 -15.10
C GLU A 154 -6.32 -14.95 -15.40
N ARG A 155 -5.78 -15.68 -14.43
CA ARG A 155 -4.52 -16.43 -14.60
C ARG A 155 -4.68 -17.65 -15.50
N GLU A 156 -5.90 -18.13 -15.65
CA GLU A 156 -6.28 -19.32 -16.41
C GLU A 156 -7.36 -18.99 -17.45
N SER A 157 -7.37 -17.78 -17.98
CA SER A 157 -8.31 -17.40 -19.01
C SER A 157 -7.99 -18.21 -20.29
N GLU A 158 -9.03 -18.66 -21.02
CA GLU A 158 -8.86 -19.27 -22.33
C GLU A 158 -8.43 -18.25 -23.39
N ILE A 159 -8.39 -16.97 -23.01
CA ILE A 159 -7.89 -15.88 -23.86
C ILE A 159 -6.37 -15.94 -23.82
N VAL A 160 -5.81 -16.23 -24.98
CA VAL A 160 -4.37 -16.27 -25.21
C VAL A 160 -3.97 -15.06 -26.06
N ASP A 161 -2.73 -14.60 -25.89
CA ASP A 161 -2.14 -13.61 -26.77
C ASP A 161 -1.75 -14.23 -28.14
N GLU A 162 -1.14 -13.44 -28.99
CA GLU A 162 -0.70 -13.86 -30.34
C GLU A 162 0.33 -15.00 -30.31
N ASP A 163 1.04 -15.15 -29.18
CA ASP A 163 2.05 -16.20 -28.95
C ASP A 163 1.46 -17.46 -28.29
N GLY A 164 0.17 -17.47 -28.00
CA GLY A 164 -0.51 -18.59 -27.31
C GLY A 164 -0.29 -18.60 -25.81
N THR A 165 0.18 -17.51 -25.20
CA THR A 165 0.37 -17.36 -23.77
C THR A 165 -0.93 -16.89 -23.11
N ASN A 166 -1.31 -17.51 -21.99
CA ASN A 166 -2.48 -17.06 -21.23
C ASN A 166 -2.29 -15.63 -20.70
N LEU A 167 -3.30 -14.80 -20.93
CA LEU A 167 -3.29 -13.42 -20.45
C LEU A 167 -3.28 -13.38 -18.92
N LEU A 168 -2.33 -12.66 -18.35
CA LEU A 168 -2.13 -12.51 -16.91
C LEU A 168 -2.67 -11.18 -16.40
N CYS A 169 -2.72 -11.04 -15.09
CA CYS A 169 -3.30 -9.86 -14.43
C CYS A 169 -2.55 -8.53 -14.71
N CYS A 170 -1.44 -8.55 -15.41
CA CYS A 170 -0.64 -7.37 -15.76
C CYS A 170 -0.52 -7.12 -17.27
N ASP A 171 -1.42 -7.69 -18.09
CA ASP A 171 -1.38 -7.50 -19.54
C ASP A 171 -1.60 -6.04 -19.96
N ILE A 172 -2.37 -5.30 -19.18
CA ILE A 172 -2.57 -3.88 -19.41
C ILE A 172 -1.44 -3.11 -18.73
N LEU A 173 -0.47 -2.69 -19.52
CA LEU A 173 0.73 -1.97 -19.06
C LEU A 173 0.58 -0.45 -19.14
N GLU A 174 -0.54 0.06 -19.68
CA GLU A 174 -0.82 1.47 -19.81
C GLU A 174 -2.16 1.82 -19.19
N TYR A 175 -2.18 2.93 -18.44
CA TYR A 175 -3.40 3.37 -17.72
C TYR A 175 -4.60 3.57 -18.65
N LYS A 176 -4.37 4.00 -19.91
CA LYS A 176 -5.44 4.20 -20.89
C LYS A 176 -6.25 2.93 -21.21
N GLY A 177 -5.66 1.73 -21.01
CA GLY A 177 -6.35 0.44 -21.18
C GLY A 177 -7.23 0.07 -19.99
N LEU A 178 -7.14 0.79 -18.86
CA LEU A 178 -7.96 0.52 -17.70
C LEU A 178 -9.34 1.19 -17.81
N VAL A 179 -10.38 0.46 -17.43
CA VAL A 179 -11.73 0.98 -17.26
C VAL A 179 -11.91 1.36 -15.79
N PRO A 180 -11.92 2.66 -15.43
CA PRO A 180 -12.03 3.09 -14.05
C PRO A 180 -13.34 2.61 -13.41
N ALA A 181 -13.25 2.11 -12.18
CA ALA A 181 -14.41 1.88 -11.33
C ALA A 181 -14.85 3.18 -10.64
N THR A 182 -16.10 3.20 -10.21
CA THR A 182 -16.65 4.27 -9.37
C THR A 182 -17.09 3.70 -8.02
N SER A 183 -17.22 4.56 -7.01
CA SER A 183 -17.75 4.15 -5.70
C SER A 183 -19.15 3.56 -5.81
N ARG A 184 -19.95 4.03 -6.77
CA ARG A 184 -21.27 3.46 -7.08
C ARG A 184 -21.17 2.02 -7.60
N ASP A 185 -20.16 1.71 -8.44
CA ASP A 185 -19.95 0.35 -8.96
C ASP A 185 -19.62 -0.62 -7.81
N LEU A 186 -18.72 -0.20 -6.89
CA LEU A 186 -18.37 -1.01 -5.73
C LEU A 186 -19.58 -1.30 -4.82
N ARG A 187 -20.35 -0.26 -4.49
CA ARG A 187 -21.55 -0.43 -3.68
C ARG A 187 -22.61 -1.31 -4.38
N LYS A 188 -22.77 -1.16 -5.70
CA LYS A 188 -23.64 -2.06 -6.48
C LYS A 188 -23.19 -3.50 -6.40
N SER A 189 -21.89 -3.78 -6.54
CA SER A 189 -21.35 -5.13 -6.42
C SER A 189 -21.56 -5.71 -5.03
N ALA A 190 -21.31 -4.94 -3.96
CA ALA A 190 -21.54 -5.37 -2.59
C ALA A 190 -23.02 -5.71 -2.33
N ARG A 191 -23.94 -4.82 -2.73
CA ARG A 191 -25.40 -5.03 -2.58
C ARG A 191 -25.93 -6.16 -3.46
N TYR A 192 -25.33 -6.36 -4.62
CA TYR A 192 -25.67 -7.49 -5.48
C TYR A 192 -25.27 -8.82 -4.84
N LEU A 193 -24.07 -8.89 -4.24
CA LEU A 193 -23.63 -10.06 -3.49
C LEU A 193 -24.53 -10.34 -2.28
N GLU A 194 -24.94 -9.31 -1.53
CA GLU A 194 -25.88 -9.44 -0.42
C GLU A 194 -27.20 -10.06 -0.89
N LYS A 195 -27.79 -9.53 -1.98
CA LYS A 195 -29.00 -10.10 -2.59
C LYS A 195 -28.82 -11.55 -3.00
N LYS A 196 -27.72 -11.87 -3.69
CA LYS A 196 -27.41 -13.24 -4.16
C LYS A 196 -27.17 -14.21 -3.02
N PHE A 197 -26.55 -13.75 -1.92
CA PHE A 197 -26.39 -14.57 -0.73
C PHE A 197 -27.75 -14.97 -0.11
N ILE A 198 -28.71 -14.05 -0.09
CA ILE A 198 -30.08 -14.35 0.38
C ILE A 198 -30.79 -15.33 -0.56
N GLU A 199 -30.60 -15.21 -1.89
CA GLU A 199 -31.26 -16.06 -2.88
C GLU A 199 -30.70 -17.48 -2.94
N MET A 200 -29.40 -17.67 -2.87
CA MET A 200 -28.71 -18.93 -3.15
C MET A 200 -27.95 -19.52 -1.96
N GLY A 201 -27.75 -18.76 -0.90
CA GLY A 201 -26.96 -19.18 0.25
C GLY A 201 -25.46 -19.32 -0.04
N PRO A 202 -24.69 -19.77 0.97
CA PRO A 202 -23.27 -20.08 0.80
C PRO A 202 -23.09 -21.36 -0.03
N GLY A 203 -22.05 -21.37 -0.91
CA GLY A 203 -21.73 -22.54 -1.75
C GLY A 203 -20.75 -22.21 -2.87
N GLY A 204 -20.43 -23.20 -3.69
CA GLY A 204 -19.53 -23.08 -4.84
C GLY A 204 -19.94 -21.94 -5.78
N PRO A 205 -21.17 -21.94 -6.32
CA PRO A 205 -21.64 -20.91 -7.24
C PRO A 205 -21.56 -19.48 -6.64
N PHE A 206 -21.83 -19.32 -5.34
CA PHE A 206 -21.70 -18.03 -4.67
C PHE A 206 -20.23 -17.63 -4.51
N THR A 207 -19.34 -18.60 -4.25
CA THR A 207 -17.90 -18.35 -4.17
C THR A 207 -17.33 -17.90 -5.51
N GLU A 208 -17.73 -18.52 -6.61
CA GLU A 208 -17.37 -18.12 -7.98
C GLU A 208 -17.83 -16.70 -8.29
N LEU A 209 -19.06 -16.35 -7.91
CA LEU A 209 -19.58 -15.00 -8.07
C LEU A 209 -18.76 -13.97 -7.29
N GLN A 210 -18.31 -14.29 -6.06
CA GLN A 210 -17.42 -13.45 -5.28
C GLN A 210 -16.04 -13.29 -5.95
N GLN A 211 -15.51 -14.36 -6.56
CA GLN A 211 -14.27 -14.32 -7.33
C GLN A 211 -14.38 -13.36 -8.52
N ALA A 212 -15.44 -13.52 -9.31
CA ALA A 212 -15.69 -12.71 -10.50
C ALA A 212 -15.87 -11.22 -10.17
N LEU A 213 -16.55 -10.91 -9.05
CA LEU A 213 -16.75 -9.52 -8.61
C LEU A 213 -15.57 -8.95 -7.80
N GLY A 214 -14.62 -9.80 -7.40
CA GLY A 214 -13.45 -9.40 -6.62
C GLY A 214 -13.79 -8.96 -5.19
N MET A 215 -14.92 -9.39 -4.65
CA MET A 215 -15.42 -8.98 -3.34
C MET A 215 -15.89 -10.18 -2.53
N THR A 216 -15.77 -10.10 -1.22
CA THR A 216 -16.33 -11.07 -0.27
C THR A 216 -17.56 -10.47 0.39
N HIS A 217 -18.66 -11.22 0.41
CA HIS A 217 -19.85 -10.79 1.15
C HIS A 217 -19.64 -10.98 2.65
N HIS A 218 -19.82 -9.91 3.38
CA HIS A 218 -19.92 -9.89 4.83
C HIS A 218 -21.12 -9.04 5.24
N PRO A 219 -22.07 -9.56 6.02
CA PRO A 219 -23.15 -8.73 6.55
C PRO A 219 -22.55 -7.62 7.41
N HIS A 220 -23.12 -6.42 7.34
CA HIS A 220 -22.65 -5.20 8.02
C HIS A 220 -21.29 -4.67 7.52
N ALA A 221 -20.82 -5.08 6.33
CA ALA A 221 -19.64 -4.50 5.72
C ALA A 221 -19.81 -3.01 5.43
N LEU A 222 -18.70 -2.26 5.46
CA LEU A 222 -18.63 -0.82 5.22
C LEU A 222 -19.37 -0.37 3.95
N LEU A 223 -19.23 -1.12 2.86
CA LEU A 223 -19.85 -0.80 1.56
C LEU A 223 -21.37 -1.09 1.51
N LEU A 224 -21.90 -1.76 2.51
CA LEU A 224 -23.35 -2.02 2.66
C LEU A 224 -24.04 -0.96 3.54
N ASP A 225 -23.28 -0.20 4.32
CA ASP A 225 -23.82 0.80 5.24
C ASP A 225 -24.30 2.04 4.49
N ARG A 226 -25.63 2.14 4.32
CA ARG A 226 -26.26 3.26 3.58
C ARG A 226 -26.10 4.61 4.25
N ALA A 227 -25.93 4.66 5.57
CA ALA A 227 -25.74 5.91 6.29
C ALA A 227 -24.39 6.57 5.92
N LEU A 228 -23.46 5.82 5.33
CA LEU A 228 -22.15 6.31 4.90
C LEU A 228 -22.07 6.59 3.38
N ASP A 229 -23.15 6.41 2.62
CA ASP A 229 -23.11 6.58 1.16
C ASP A 229 -22.66 7.99 0.74
N ASP A 230 -23.07 9.01 1.48
CA ASP A 230 -22.75 10.41 1.19
C ASP A 230 -21.44 10.90 1.84
N TYR A 231 -20.92 10.18 2.82
CA TYR A 231 -19.76 10.59 3.60
C TYR A 231 -18.48 9.81 3.31
N PHE A 232 -18.60 8.63 2.72
CA PHE A 232 -17.48 7.76 2.40
C PHE A 232 -17.42 7.46 0.92
N ASP A 233 -16.34 7.91 0.26
CA ASP A 233 -16.11 7.69 -1.17
C ASP A 233 -14.96 6.68 -1.36
N PRO A 234 -15.28 5.37 -1.49
CA PRO A 234 -14.27 4.32 -1.43
C PRO A 234 -13.25 4.35 -2.58
N VAL A 235 -13.64 4.62 -3.82
CA VAL A 235 -12.73 4.56 -4.96
C VAL A 235 -11.74 5.72 -4.97
N PRO A 236 -12.18 6.99 -4.93
CA PRO A 236 -11.24 8.09 -4.88
C PRO A 236 -10.42 8.14 -3.58
N GLY A 237 -10.97 7.63 -2.47
CA GLY A 237 -10.29 7.55 -1.19
C GLY A 237 -9.31 6.40 -1.05
N TYR A 238 -9.30 5.42 -1.96
CA TYR A 238 -8.42 4.27 -1.90
C TYR A 238 -6.99 4.65 -2.32
N LEU A 239 -6.04 4.48 -1.42
CA LEU A 239 -4.62 4.73 -1.71
C LEU A 239 -3.82 3.45 -1.53
N HIS A 240 -3.24 2.95 -2.62
CA HIS A 240 -2.18 1.96 -2.52
C HIS A 240 -0.97 2.59 -1.83
N ASP A 241 -0.48 1.95 -0.78
CA ASP A 241 0.80 2.33 -0.18
C ASP A 241 1.94 1.92 -1.10
N TRP A 242 2.65 2.92 -1.61
CA TRP A 242 3.76 2.68 -2.51
C TRP A 242 4.95 1.98 -1.81
N MET A 243 5.11 2.15 -0.49
CA MET A 243 6.16 1.47 0.28
C MET A 243 5.94 -0.05 0.25
N HIS A 244 4.71 -0.51 0.54
CA HIS A 244 4.37 -1.93 0.48
C HIS A 244 4.37 -2.46 -0.96
N ALA A 245 3.90 -1.69 -1.92
CA ALA A 245 3.88 -2.13 -3.32
C ALA A 245 5.28 -2.32 -3.90
N LEU A 246 6.24 -1.48 -3.51
CA LEU A 246 7.61 -1.53 -4.03
C LEU A 246 8.55 -2.38 -3.17
N PHE A 247 8.51 -2.27 -1.83
CA PHE A 247 9.58 -2.74 -0.94
C PHE A 247 9.20 -3.85 0.05
N VAL A 248 7.93 -4.19 0.21
CA VAL A 248 7.51 -5.31 1.07
C VAL A 248 7.11 -6.48 0.17
N ASP A 249 8.01 -7.41 -0.08
CA ASP A 249 7.84 -8.47 -1.08
C ASP A 249 7.26 -7.88 -2.38
N GLY A 250 7.81 -6.73 -2.78
CA GLY A 250 7.26 -5.84 -3.78
C GLY A 250 8.03 -5.84 -5.09
N VAL A 251 7.65 -4.88 -5.94
CA VAL A 251 8.22 -4.76 -7.30
C VAL A 251 9.74 -4.59 -7.28
N PHE A 252 10.28 -3.78 -6.35
CA PHE A 252 11.73 -3.61 -6.22
C PHE A 252 12.42 -4.90 -5.80
N ASN A 253 11.86 -5.61 -4.81
CA ASN A 253 12.42 -6.87 -4.32
C ASN A 253 12.48 -7.94 -5.40
N LEU A 254 11.40 -8.05 -6.21
CA LEU A 254 11.34 -8.98 -7.32
C LEU A 254 12.29 -8.58 -8.44
N THR A 255 12.28 -7.32 -8.86
CA THR A 255 13.11 -6.83 -9.97
C THR A 255 14.60 -6.94 -9.67
N LEU A 256 15.02 -6.60 -8.43
CA LEU A 256 16.41 -6.76 -8.00
C LEU A 256 16.81 -8.25 -7.96
N TYR A 257 15.94 -9.13 -7.48
CA TYR A 257 16.16 -10.57 -7.51
C TYR A 257 16.37 -11.08 -8.93
N LEU A 258 15.45 -10.77 -9.84
CA LEU A 258 15.53 -11.20 -11.24
C LEU A 258 16.79 -10.65 -11.93
N LEU A 259 17.16 -9.41 -11.64
CA LEU A 259 18.39 -8.81 -12.15
C LEU A 259 19.60 -9.62 -11.69
N LEU A 260 19.76 -9.86 -10.38
CA LEU A 260 20.90 -10.62 -9.86
C LEU A 260 20.92 -12.05 -10.41
N GLU A 261 19.78 -12.76 -10.45
CA GLU A 261 19.72 -14.11 -11.01
C GLU A 261 20.07 -14.16 -12.52
N THR A 262 19.78 -13.07 -13.28
CA THR A 262 20.18 -12.96 -14.69
C THR A 262 21.70 -12.96 -14.87
N PHE A 263 22.46 -12.42 -13.90
CA PHE A 263 23.93 -12.33 -13.97
C PHE A 263 24.67 -13.45 -13.25
N ILE A 264 23.98 -14.48 -12.79
CA ILE A 264 24.64 -15.68 -12.30
C ILE A 264 25.30 -16.40 -13.46
N THR A 265 26.63 -16.44 -13.44
CA THR A 265 27.42 -17.25 -14.37
C THR A 265 27.88 -18.53 -13.67
N THR A 266 27.80 -19.64 -14.40
CA THR A 266 28.35 -20.94 -13.94
C THR A 266 29.87 -20.84 -13.88
N GLY A 267 30.43 -20.84 -12.66
CA GLY A 267 31.86 -21.05 -12.42
C GLY A 267 32.69 -19.82 -12.04
N GLU A 268 32.10 -18.63 -11.96
CA GLU A 268 32.80 -17.41 -11.51
C GLU A 268 32.18 -16.82 -10.22
N THR A 269 32.84 -15.81 -9.65
CA THR A 269 32.39 -15.11 -8.43
C THR A 269 30.92 -14.71 -8.56
N GLU A 270 30.10 -15.20 -7.64
CA GLU A 270 28.66 -14.97 -7.73
C GLU A 270 28.31 -13.48 -7.61
N VAL A 271 27.43 -13.01 -8.47
CA VAL A 271 26.99 -11.60 -8.52
C VAL A 271 26.49 -11.09 -7.16
N TYR A 272 25.89 -11.93 -6.35
CA TYR A 272 25.49 -11.59 -4.97
C TYR A 272 26.67 -11.18 -4.09
N GLU A 273 27.79 -11.87 -4.20
CA GLU A 273 29.01 -11.53 -3.46
C GLU A 273 29.64 -10.26 -3.99
N VAL A 274 29.69 -10.10 -5.32
CA VAL A 274 30.16 -8.87 -5.95
C VAL A 274 29.34 -7.67 -5.50
N PHE A 275 28.00 -7.83 -5.47
CA PHE A 275 27.10 -6.77 -5.01
C PHE A 275 27.24 -6.48 -3.51
N SER A 276 27.36 -7.51 -2.67
CA SER A 276 27.63 -7.35 -1.23
C SER A 276 28.93 -6.57 -0.98
N ASN A 277 30.01 -6.93 -1.68
CA ASN A 277 31.29 -6.25 -1.60
C ASN A 277 31.18 -4.80 -2.08
N TYR A 278 30.43 -4.54 -3.15
CA TYR A 278 30.16 -3.20 -3.63
C TYR A 278 29.43 -2.33 -2.58
N ILE A 279 28.40 -2.88 -1.93
CA ILE A 279 27.69 -2.22 -0.82
C ILE A 279 28.65 -1.88 0.32
N ALA A 280 29.58 -2.78 0.64
CA ALA A 280 30.57 -2.58 1.71
C ALA A 280 31.54 -1.41 1.46
N THR A 281 31.77 -1.03 0.20
CA THR A 281 32.62 0.12 -0.14
C THR A 281 31.98 1.48 0.13
N TRP A 282 30.65 1.50 0.36
CA TRP A 282 29.90 2.75 0.52
C TRP A 282 29.99 3.31 1.94
N ARG A 283 30.17 4.63 2.04
CA ARG A 283 30.00 5.38 3.30
C ARG A 283 28.52 5.69 3.49
N TRP A 284 27.88 4.95 4.36
CA TRP A 284 26.48 5.16 4.69
C TRP A 284 26.30 6.35 5.64
N PRO A 285 25.24 7.18 5.51
CA PRO A 285 24.88 8.18 6.50
C PRO A 285 24.72 7.56 7.89
N HIS A 286 25.07 8.31 8.94
CA HIS A 286 25.10 7.78 10.32
C HIS A 286 23.79 7.07 10.74
N ARG A 287 22.63 7.57 10.26
CA ARG A 287 21.34 6.94 10.55
C ARG A 287 21.14 5.58 9.90
N ILE A 288 21.81 5.30 8.81
CA ILE A 288 21.80 4.03 8.07
C ILE A 288 23.00 3.19 8.52
N ASN A 289 24.08 3.80 8.96
CA ASN A 289 25.33 3.13 9.32
C ASN A 289 25.20 2.24 10.58
N MET A 290 24.21 2.48 11.45
CA MET A 290 23.87 1.53 12.53
C MET A 290 23.39 0.17 11.98
N ASN A 291 23.05 0.11 10.70
CA ASN A 291 22.59 -1.08 9.98
C ASN A 291 23.50 -1.43 8.77
N GLY A 292 24.66 -0.77 8.61
CA GLY A 292 25.54 -1.00 7.44
C GLY A 292 25.95 -2.45 7.26
N ASP A 293 26.31 -3.13 8.35
CA ASP A 293 26.62 -4.56 8.35
C ASP A 293 25.37 -5.42 8.02
N ASN A 294 24.17 -4.91 8.30
CA ASN A 294 22.94 -5.61 7.94
C ASN A 294 22.63 -5.53 6.44
N LEU A 295 23.01 -4.45 5.75
CA LEU A 295 22.77 -4.30 4.31
C LEU A 295 23.63 -5.28 3.50
N THR A 296 24.91 -5.44 3.83
CA THR A 296 25.77 -6.45 3.20
C THR A 296 25.29 -7.86 3.52
N GLY A 297 24.87 -8.11 4.76
CA GLY A 297 24.33 -9.38 5.22
C GLY A 297 23.07 -9.83 4.48
N ILE A 298 22.31 -8.91 3.86
CA ILE A 298 21.14 -9.26 3.02
C ILE A 298 21.57 -10.19 1.87
N PHE A 299 22.74 -9.97 1.28
CA PHE A 299 23.24 -10.69 0.11
C PHE A 299 24.21 -11.83 0.47
N SER A 300 24.32 -12.19 1.76
CA SER A 300 25.17 -13.29 2.23
C SER A 300 24.72 -14.64 1.63
N ARG A 301 25.67 -15.58 1.57
CA ARG A 301 25.44 -16.92 1.04
C ARG A 301 24.25 -17.61 1.70
N ASP A 302 24.12 -17.52 3.03
CA ASP A 302 23.04 -18.17 3.80
C ASP A 302 21.66 -17.59 3.52
N ARG A 303 21.59 -16.32 3.08
CA ARG A 303 20.31 -15.66 2.74
C ARG A 303 19.90 -15.86 1.29
N ARG A 304 20.84 -16.15 0.41
CA ARG A 304 20.58 -16.38 -1.02
C ARG A 304 19.57 -17.50 -1.26
N ASP A 305 19.72 -18.63 -0.58
CA ASP A 305 18.78 -19.74 -0.73
C ASP A 305 17.35 -19.34 -0.30
N LYS A 306 17.24 -18.47 0.73
CA LYS A 306 15.96 -17.90 1.16
C LYS A 306 15.38 -16.95 0.12
N HIS A 307 16.21 -16.19 -0.60
CA HIS A 307 15.77 -15.33 -1.70
C HIS A 307 15.29 -16.18 -2.88
N ARG A 308 16.02 -17.21 -3.25
CA ARG A 308 15.65 -18.15 -4.32
C ARG A 308 14.37 -18.91 -4.02
N ALA A 309 14.22 -19.42 -2.79
CA ALA A 309 12.98 -20.06 -2.35
C ALA A 309 11.79 -19.12 -2.39
N ALA A 310 11.99 -17.85 -2.08
CA ALA A 310 10.95 -16.82 -2.10
C ALA A 310 10.73 -16.19 -3.48
N LYS A 311 11.67 -16.37 -4.42
CA LYS A 311 11.73 -15.70 -5.73
C LYS A 311 11.72 -14.17 -5.66
N HIS A 312 12.23 -13.59 -4.59
CA HIS A 312 12.45 -12.17 -4.39
C HIS A 312 13.48 -11.91 -3.30
N ILE A 313 14.07 -10.71 -3.25
CA ILE A 313 15.00 -10.34 -2.17
C ILE A 313 14.21 -10.07 -0.90
N LYS A 314 14.46 -10.87 0.15
CA LYS A 314 13.89 -10.66 1.49
C LYS A 314 14.66 -9.60 2.25
N MET A 315 14.09 -8.43 2.41
CA MET A 315 14.65 -7.31 3.17
C MET A 315 13.55 -6.42 3.74
N GLN A 316 13.90 -5.55 4.66
CA GLN A 316 12.96 -4.53 5.17
C GLN A 316 12.76 -3.44 4.11
N ALA A 317 11.60 -2.80 4.12
CA ALA A 317 11.28 -1.73 3.17
C ALA A 317 12.26 -0.55 3.25
N SER A 318 12.72 -0.20 4.46
CA SER A 318 13.74 0.83 4.69
C SER A 318 15.10 0.49 4.07
N ASP A 319 15.46 -0.79 4.11
CA ASP A 319 16.72 -1.28 3.52
C ASP A 319 16.63 -1.20 1.99
N GLY A 320 15.50 -1.63 1.41
CA GLY A 320 15.23 -1.54 -0.02
C GLY A 320 15.32 -0.10 -0.53
N LEU A 321 14.65 0.82 0.17
CA LEU A 321 14.70 2.25 -0.18
C LEU A 321 16.14 2.80 -0.09
N SER A 322 16.89 2.41 0.94
CA SER A 322 18.29 2.84 1.11
C SER A 322 19.19 2.28 0.01
N LEU A 323 18.97 1.06 -0.42
CA LEU A 323 19.75 0.39 -1.45
C LEU A 323 19.44 0.86 -2.88
N THR A 324 18.32 1.54 -3.12
CA THR A 324 17.87 1.91 -4.47
C THR A 324 18.95 2.62 -5.28
N GLY A 325 19.51 3.71 -4.75
CA GLY A 325 20.55 4.48 -5.45
C GLY A 325 21.87 3.72 -5.63
N VAL A 326 22.28 2.97 -4.60
CA VAL A 326 23.51 2.14 -4.65
C VAL A 326 23.37 1.01 -5.65
N SER A 327 22.20 0.39 -5.72
CA SER A 327 21.89 -0.65 -6.72
C SER A 327 21.93 -0.07 -8.15
N ALA A 328 21.38 1.14 -8.36
CA ALA A 328 21.45 1.80 -9.67
C ALA A 328 22.89 2.05 -10.10
N LEU A 329 23.73 2.55 -9.19
CA LEU A 329 25.15 2.78 -9.48
C LEU A 329 25.90 1.46 -9.72
N PHE A 330 25.59 0.41 -9.00
CA PHE A 330 26.13 -0.93 -9.26
C PHE A 330 25.77 -1.41 -10.66
N VAL A 331 24.52 -1.26 -11.07
CA VAL A 331 24.08 -1.59 -12.43
C VAL A 331 24.89 -0.85 -13.47
N VAL A 332 25.01 0.49 -13.33
CA VAL A 332 25.71 1.32 -14.33
C VAL A 332 27.21 1.08 -14.34
N LYS A 333 27.85 0.95 -13.16
CA LYS A 333 29.32 0.91 -13.04
C LYS A 333 29.91 -0.49 -13.05
N VAL A 334 29.09 -1.52 -12.85
CA VAL A 334 29.56 -2.91 -12.80
C VAL A 334 28.89 -3.76 -13.86
N LEU A 335 27.53 -3.85 -13.84
CA LEU A 335 26.84 -4.79 -14.72
C LEU A 335 26.81 -4.35 -16.18
N MET A 336 26.65 -3.05 -16.46
CA MET A 336 26.64 -2.52 -17.84
C MET A 336 28.02 -2.42 -18.48
N GLU A 337 29.09 -2.47 -17.68
CA GLU A 337 30.49 -2.48 -18.18
C GLU A 337 30.96 -3.90 -18.57
N LEU A 338 30.17 -4.94 -18.30
CA LEU A 338 30.48 -6.30 -18.74
C LEU A 338 30.44 -6.38 -20.27
N GLU A 339 31.30 -7.23 -20.87
CA GLU A 339 31.41 -7.39 -22.32
C GLU A 339 30.13 -7.95 -22.95
N ASP A 340 29.43 -8.85 -22.24
CA ASP A 340 28.16 -9.42 -22.68
C ASP A 340 27.01 -8.43 -22.55
N LYS A 341 26.66 -7.80 -23.67
CA LYS A 341 25.56 -6.81 -23.77
C LYS A 341 24.17 -7.44 -23.90
N SER A 342 24.07 -8.75 -24.04
CA SER A 342 22.78 -9.45 -24.21
C SER A 342 21.82 -9.21 -23.04
N ARG A 343 22.36 -8.89 -21.86
CA ARG A 343 21.64 -8.66 -20.59
C ARG A 343 21.38 -7.18 -20.27
N HIS A 344 21.72 -6.27 -21.18
CA HIS A 344 21.54 -4.82 -20.95
C HIS A 344 20.06 -4.44 -20.81
N LYS A 345 19.13 -5.16 -21.46
CA LYS A 345 17.69 -4.89 -21.33
C LYS A 345 17.21 -5.04 -19.88
N GLN A 346 17.76 -5.99 -19.12
CA GLN A 346 17.43 -6.17 -17.70
C GLN A 346 17.98 -5.01 -16.85
N CYS A 347 19.18 -4.54 -17.16
CA CYS A 347 19.77 -3.37 -16.53
C CYS A 347 18.92 -2.11 -16.80
N ILE A 348 18.50 -1.90 -18.05
CA ILE A 348 17.67 -0.75 -18.45
C ILE A 348 16.30 -0.80 -17.77
N ALA A 349 15.68 -1.97 -17.68
CA ALA A 349 14.42 -2.15 -16.96
C ALA A 349 14.55 -1.83 -15.47
N PHE A 350 15.63 -2.30 -14.82
CA PHE A 350 15.89 -1.98 -13.41
C PHE A 350 16.12 -0.47 -13.19
N LEU A 351 16.88 0.19 -14.04
CA LEU A 351 17.10 1.64 -13.95
C LEU A 351 15.80 2.42 -14.16
N ALA A 352 14.91 1.96 -15.04
CA ALA A 352 13.59 2.58 -15.20
C ALA A 352 12.73 2.45 -13.93
N LEU A 353 12.84 1.35 -13.17
CA LEU A 353 12.21 1.25 -11.85
C LEU A 353 12.80 2.26 -10.86
N VAL A 354 14.12 2.44 -10.87
CA VAL A 354 14.77 3.45 -10.02
C VAL A 354 14.26 4.85 -10.35
N ASP A 355 14.10 5.19 -11.64
CA ASP A 355 13.48 6.46 -12.06
C ASP A 355 12.07 6.66 -11.45
N VAL A 356 11.25 5.60 -11.42
CA VAL A 356 9.92 5.66 -10.77
C VAL A 356 10.05 5.95 -9.28
N ILE A 357 10.96 5.24 -8.59
CA ILE A 357 11.17 5.42 -7.15
C ILE A 357 11.67 6.84 -6.85
N ASP A 358 12.59 7.36 -7.64
CA ASP A 358 13.13 8.72 -7.48
C ASP A 358 12.02 9.77 -7.67
N ILE A 359 11.14 9.63 -8.66
CA ILE A 359 9.99 10.50 -8.84
C ILE A 359 9.08 10.48 -7.61
N ILE A 360 8.79 9.29 -7.06
CA ILE A 360 7.97 9.13 -5.85
C ILE A 360 8.63 9.84 -4.66
N VAL A 361 9.91 9.61 -4.42
CA VAL A 361 10.65 10.21 -3.30
C VAL A 361 10.73 11.73 -3.45
N VAL A 362 11.03 12.23 -4.64
CA VAL A 362 11.11 13.67 -4.92
C VAL A 362 9.75 14.35 -4.78
N SER A 363 8.65 13.67 -5.17
CA SER A 363 7.28 14.21 -5.04
C SER A 363 6.88 14.51 -3.60
N SER A 364 7.57 13.93 -2.61
CA SER A 364 7.38 14.25 -1.19
C SER A 364 7.96 15.62 -0.78
N ARG A 365 8.81 16.21 -1.61
CA ARG A 365 9.51 17.47 -1.32
C ARG A 365 9.20 18.58 -2.31
N VAL A 366 8.96 18.21 -3.56
CA VAL A 366 8.74 19.14 -4.67
C VAL A 366 7.46 18.77 -5.40
N SER A 367 6.63 19.75 -5.74
CA SER A 367 5.44 19.51 -6.56
C SER A 367 5.85 18.94 -7.91
N MET A 368 5.25 17.80 -8.25
CA MET A 368 5.52 17.07 -9.49
C MET A 368 4.25 16.91 -10.32
N PRO A 369 4.32 17.07 -11.65
CA PRO A 369 3.20 16.71 -12.53
C PRO A 369 2.89 15.20 -12.38
N PRO A 370 1.64 14.84 -12.05
CA PRO A 370 1.27 13.43 -11.87
C PRO A 370 1.52 12.57 -13.11
N GLU A 371 1.39 13.16 -14.29
CA GLU A 371 1.62 12.50 -15.58
C GLU A 371 3.07 12.04 -15.76
N LYS A 372 4.02 12.73 -15.15
CA LYS A 372 5.43 12.31 -15.15
C LYS A 372 5.62 10.97 -14.45
N LEU A 373 4.92 10.77 -13.32
CA LEU A 373 4.94 9.49 -12.61
C LEU A 373 4.29 8.39 -13.45
N LEU A 374 3.13 8.67 -14.06
CA LEU A 374 2.44 7.71 -14.92
C LEU A 374 3.33 7.26 -16.09
N THR A 375 3.91 8.21 -16.84
CA THR A 375 4.81 7.92 -17.95
C THR A 375 6.01 7.06 -17.53
N ALA A 376 6.60 7.35 -16.37
CA ALA A 376 7.73 6.57 -15.85
C ALA A 376 7.29 5.13 -15.48
N VAL A 377 6.13 4.98 -14.86
CA VAL A 377 5.57 3.66 -14.51
C VAL A 377 5.30 2.85 -15.79
N GLU A 378 4.60 3.42 -16.77
CA GLU A 378 4.30 2.74 -18.04
C GLU A 378 5.58 2.33 -18.77
N LYS A 379 6.57 3.22 -18.87
CA LYS A 379 7.89 2.91 -19.42
C LYS A 379 8.55 1.73 -18.70
N PHE A 380 8.54 1.73 -17.36
CA PHE A 380 9.10 0.63 -16.59
C PHE A 380 8.38 -0.69 -16.87
N LEU A 381 7.05 -0.70 -16.89
CA LEU A 381 6.27 -1.91 -17.13
C LEU A 381 6.56 -2.53 -18.50
N HIS A 382 6.66 -1.72 -19.57
CA HIS A 382 7.03 -2.20 -20.89
C HIS A 382 8.45 -2.78 -20.90
N LEU A 383 9.43 -2.07 -20.35
CA LEU A 383 10.82 -2.55 -20.26
C LEU A 383 10.95 -3.82 -19.41
N PHE A 384 10.15 -3.93 -18.33
CA PHE A 384 10.12 -5.14 -17.52
C PHE A 384 9.57 -6.34 -18.30
N LYS A 385 8.46 -6.15 -19.05
CA LYS A 385 7.90 -7.18 -19.93
C LYS A 385 8.93 -7.65 -20.96
N GLU A 386 9.66 -6.74 -21.60
CA GLU A 386 10.71 -7.06 -22.57
C GLU A 386 11.90 -7.81 -21.93
N ALA A 387 12.21 -7.54 -20.67
CA ALA A 387 13.35 -8.11 -19.99
C ALA A 387 13.09 -9.51 -19.41
N TRP A 388 11.92 -9.74 -18.83
CA TRP A 388 11.63 -10.97 -18.06
C TRP A 388 10.29 -11.63 -18.38
N GLY A 389 9.50 -11.08 -19.30
CA GLY A 389 8.19 -11.60 -19.66
C GLY A 389 7.08 -11.12 -18.72
N ILE A 390 5.84 -11.16 -19.21
CA ILE A 390 4.67 -10.71 -18.49
C ILE A 390 4.26 -11.69 -17.38
N GLU A 391 4.60 -12.96 -17.54
CA GLU A 391 4.29 -14.05 -16.61
C GLU A 391 5.01 -13.91 -15.26
N THR A 392 6.07 -13.09 -15.20
CA THR A 392 6.79 -12.80 -13.95
C THR A 392 6.18 -11.65 -13.16
N MET A 393 5.28 -10.88 -13.77
CA MET A 393 4.60 -9.77 -13.09
C MET A 393 3.59 -10.28 -12.05
N VAL A 394 3.48 -9.55 -10.96
CA VAL A 394 2.51 -9.81 -9.88
C VAL A 394 1.54 -8.62 -9.72
N PRO A 395 0.40 -8.76 -9.04
CA PRO A 395 -0.61 -7.69 -8.91
C PRO A 395 -0.07 -6.32 -8.50
N LYS A 396 1.05 -6.27 -7.78
CA LYS A 396 1.70 -5.01 -7.37
C LYS A 396 2.20 -4.16 -8.54
N PHE A 397 2.54 -4.78 -9.69
CA PHE A 397 2.88 -4.03 -10.91
C PHE A 397 1.67 -3.24 -11.44
N HIS A 398 0.50 -3.86 -11.44
CA HIS A 398 -0.74 -3.17 -11.79
C HIS A 398 -1.07 -2.02 -10.83
N TRP A 399 -0.82 -2.19 -9.52
CA TRP A 399 -1.10 -1.13 -8.55
C TRP A 399 -0.29 0.14 -8.81
N MET A 400 0.90 0.03 -9.38
CA MET A 400 1.73 1.19 -9.73
C MET A 400 1.03 2.13 -10.74
N LEU A 401 0.20 1.58 -11.64
CA LEU A 401 -0.59 2.37 -12.59
C LEU A 401 -1.62 3.30 -11.93
N HIS A 402 -1.90 3.12 -10.63
CA HIS A 402 -2.83 3.97 -9.89
C HIS A 402 -2.14 5.05 -9.03
N PHE A 403 -0.82 5.01 -8.83
CA PHE A 403 -0.10 5.95 -7.96
C PHE A 403 -0.28 7.40 -8.37
N TRP A 404 -0.23 7.69 -9.67
CA TRP A 404 -0.38 9.05 -10.19
C TRP A 404 -1.71 9.70 -9.81
N LYS A 405 -2.79 8.91 -9.64
CA LYS A 405 -4.09 9.45 -9.21
C LYS A 405 -4.05 9.95 -7.78
N GLY A 406 -3.35 9.24 -6.89
CA GLY A 406 -3.10 9.72 -5.53
C GLY A 406 -2.35 11.06 -5.55
N LEU A 407 -1.29 11.14 -6.36
CA LEU A 407 -0.50 12.36 -6.55
C LEU A 407 -1.33 13.51 -7.16
N ALA A 408 -2.15 13.21 -8.17
CA ALA A 408 -3.03 14.20 -8.81
C ALA A 408 -4.05 14.79 -7.83
N ARG A 409 -4.67 13.91 -7.02
CA ARG A 409 -5.73 14.29 -6.09
C ARG A 409 -5.21 15.03 -4.85
N PHE A 410 -4.17 14.48 -4.21
CA PHE A 410 -3.70 14.95 -2.91
C PHE A 410 -2.44 15.81 -2.99
N LYS A 411 -1.86 15.96 -4.20
CA LYS A 411 -0.58 16.66 -4.44
C LYS A 411 0.61 16.06 -3.70
N GLN A 412 0.43 14.89 -3.09
CA GLN A 412 1.42 14.16 -2.34
C GLN A 412 1.11 12.66 -2.37
N LEU A 413 2.14 11.83 -2.26
CA LEU A 413 2.01 10.39 -2.09
C LEU A 413 2.33 10.03 -0.64
N LEU A 414 1.31 9.59 0.08
CA LEU A 414 1.45 9.07 1.43
C LEU A 414 2.09 7.67 1.42
N ASN A 415 2.69 7.30 2.55
CA ASN A 415 3.27 5.98 2.76
C ASN A 415 3.14 5.54 4.22
N CYS A 416 3.29 4.25 4.45
CA CYS A 416 3.14 3.65 5.77
C CYS A 416 4.42 3.63 6.62
N PHE A 417 5.58 4.13 6.14
CA PHE A 417 6.83 4.11 6.93
C PHE A 417 6.69 4.73 8.32
N CYS A 418 5.98 5.86 8.42
CA CYS A 418 5.74 6.52 9.70
C CYS A 418 4.85 5.68 10.61
N LEU A 419 3.82 5.10 10.04
CA LEU A 419 2.79 4.33 10.75
C LEU A 419 3.35 3.00 11.26
N GLU A 420 4.21 2.34 10.49
CA GLU A 420 4.96 1.17 10.94
C GLU A 420 5.84 1.49 12.18
N ARG A 421 6.49 2.66 12.19
CA ARG A 421 7.24 3.10 13.38
C ARG A 421 6.33 3.38 14.56
N LYS A 422 5.15 3.97 14.33
CA LYS A 422 4.17 4.29 15.36
C LYS A 422 3.72 3.05 16.14
N HIS A 423 3.71 1.88 15.53
CA HIS A 423 3.41 0.61 16.20
C HIS A 423 4.37 0.25 17.33
N ARG A 424 5.54 0.88 17.43
CA ARG A 424 6.47 0.67 18.55
C ARG A 424 5.85 1.06 19.89
N VAL A 425 5.02 2.09 19.91
CA VAL A 425 4.38 2.57 21.15
C VAL A 425 3.39 1.52 21.68
N PRO A 426 2.34 1.13 20.95
CA PRO A 426 1.43 0.10 21.43
C PRO A 426 2.11 -1.26 21.63
N LYS A 427 3.13 -1.63 20.81
CA LYS A 427 3.92 -2.85 21.02
C LYS A 427 4.63 -2.82 22.37
N ARG A 428 5.26 -1.70 22.77
CA ARG A 428 5.94 -1.56 24.06
C ARG A 428 4.96 -1.77 25.21
N TYR A 429 3.80 -1.14 25.19
CA TYR A 429 2.77 -1.34 26.22
C TYR A 429 2.28 -2.79 26.24
N ALA A 430 1.96 -3.37 25.10
CA ALA A 430 1.48 -4.74 25.00
C ALA A 430 2.50 -5.80 25.41
N THR A 431 3.81 -5.51 25.33
CA THR A 431 4.87 -6.42 25.82
C THR A 431 5.12 -6.27 27.32
N THR A 432 4.95 -5.07 27.87
CA THR A 432 5.22 -4.77 29.28
C THR A 432 4.05 -5.18 30.19
N ILE A 433 2.82 -5.08 29.68
CA ILE A 433 1.61 -5.49 30.41
C ILE A 433 1.38 -6.97 30.13
N GLU A 434 1.84 -7.84 31.03
CA GLU A 434 1.69 -9.30 30.88
C GLU A 434 0.22 -9.75 30.89
N ASN A 435 -0.70 -8.94 31.37
CA ASN A 435 -2.12 -9.25 31.56
C ASN A 435 -3.02 -8.18 30.94
N ILE A 436 -3.09 -8.14 29.62
CA ILE A 436 -3.98 -7.22 28.87
C ILE A 436 -5.46 -7.68 28.93
N SER A 437 -5.73 -8.83 29.51
CA SER A 437 -7.07 -9.43 29.60
C SER A 437 -7.82 -9.16 30.95
N LYS A 438 -7.33 -8.22 31.74
CA LYS A 438 -8.03 -7.78 32.96
C LYS A 438 -8.45 -6.33 32.88
#